data_79669a7d133747b4d558d08d56109a27
#
_entry.id   79669a7d133747b4d558d08d56109a27
#
_cell.length_a   1.000
_cell.length_b   1.000
_cell.length_c   1.000
_cell.angle_alpha   90.00
_cell.angle_beta   90.00
_cell.angle_gamma   90.00
#
_symmetry.space_group_name_H-M   'P 1'
#
loop_
_entity.id
_entity.type
_entity.pdbx_description
1 polymer ?
#
loop_
_entity_poly.entity_id
_entity_poly.type
_entity_poly.pdbx_seq_one_letter_code
_entity_poly.pdbx_strand_id
1 'polypeptide(L)'
;MKPTESQLSERAFKIADDIYRISVPTPYPVGDVNIYFIDGKKPVLIDSGVVGERNLRILSEALAAFGRKIEVIDTILLTHTHQDHSGGANGIRRLSGAKVHAAGWVTTHLADIKKAFEGYYPVMMDLLKRAGFGDEALNAFGQTFQSLKSASKSCPIVMPINEGDV
;
A
#
# COMPACT_ATOMS: atom_id res chain seq x y z
N MET A 1 1.07 -0.88 23.14
CA MET A 1 -0.15 -0.38 23.81
C MET A 1 -1.29 -0.54 22.78
N LYS A 2 -2.41 -1.16 23.16
CA LYS A 2 -3.58 -1.24 22.26
C LYS A 2 -4.18 0.16 22.11
N PRO A 3 -4.63 0.56 20.92
CA PRO A 3 -5.34 1.83 20.76
C PRO A 3 -6.63 1.80 21.57
N THR A 4 -7.07 2.96 22.06
CA THR A 4 -8.34 3.12 22.74
C THR A 4 -9.49 3.08 21.71
N GLU A 5 -10.72 2.79 22.15
CA GLU A 5 -11.90 2.82 21.26
C GLU A 5 -12.05 4.18 20.52
N SER A 6 -11.71 5.31 21.18
CA SER A 6 -11.72 6.61 20.53
C SER A 6 -10.68 6.74 19.42
N GLN A 7 -9.51 6.13 19.56
CA GLN A 7 -8.47 6.14 18.53
C GLN A 7 -8.81 5.24 17.34
N LEU A 8 -9.60 4.19 17.55
CA LEU A 8 -10.11 3.32 16.48
C LEU A 8 -11.25 4.01 15.72
N SER A 9 -12.17 4.70 16.40
CA SER A 9 -13.27 5.43 15.75
C SER A 9 -12.79 6.61 14.90
N GLU A 10 -11.63 7.19 15.23
CA GLU A 10 -11.00 8.23 14.40
C GLU A 10 -10.33 7.68 13.15
N ARG A 11 -9.93 6.38 13.18
CA ARG A 11 -9.18 5.74 12.08
C ARG A 11 -10.03 4.90 11.15
N ALA A 12 -11.15 4.37 11.63
CA ALA A 12 -11.95 3.41 10.88
C ALA A 12 -13.43 3.69 11.03
N PHE A 13 -14.11 4.03 9.93
CA PHE A 13 -15.53 4.35 9.95
C PHE A 13 -16.24 3.99 8.65
N LYS A 14 -17.52 3.68 8.78
CA LYS A 14 -18.40 3.41 7.65
C LYS A 14 -18.67 4.69 6.86
N ILE A 15 -18.45 4.67 5.55
CA ILE A 15 -18.67 5.81 4.66
C ILE A 15 -19.87 5.62 3.73
N ALA A 16 -20.25 4.38 3.44
CA ALA A 16 -21.44 4.02 2.69
C ALA A 16 -21.87 2.61 3.12
N ASP A 17 -22.99 2.10 2.58
CA ASP A 17 -23.39 0.74 2.83
C ASP A 17 -22.30 -0.23 2.38
N ASP A 18 -21.88 -1.09 3.33
CA ASP A 18 -20.82 -2.07 3.16
C ASP A 18 -19.44 -1.52 2.74
N ILE A 19 -19.22 -0.18 2.83
CA ILE A 19 -17.92 0.44 2.54
C ILE A 19 -17.38 1.14 3.77
N TYR A 20 -16.17 0.76 4.15
CA TYR A 20 -15.45 1.27 5.31
C TYR A 20 -14.12 1.89 4.90
N ARG A 21 -13.80 3.06 5.44
CA ARG A 21 -12.51 3.71 5.30
C ARG A 21 -11.67 3.41 6.52
N ILE A 22 -10.41 3.05 6.32
CA ILE A 22 -9.42 2.80 7.36
C ILE A 22 -8.20 3.67 7.09
N SER A 23 -7.85 4.54 8.04
CA SER A 23 -6.69 5.43 7.96
C SER A 23 -5.47 4.74 8.58
N VAL A 24 -4.40 4.60 7.80
CA VAL A 24 -3.17 3.92 8.20
C VAL A 24 -2.02 4.91 8.24
N PRO A 25 -1.33 5.07 9.40
CA PRO A 25 -0.20 5.97 9.49
C PRO A 25 0.98 5.49 8.66
N THR A 26 1.64 6.43 7.99
CA THR A 26 2.84 6.16 7.22
C THR A 26 4.06 6.81 7.85
N PRO A 27 5.28 6.33 7.59
CA PRO A 27 6.52 7.00 7.96
C PRO A 27 6.90 8.12 6.97
N TYR A 28 6.05 8.42 6.00
CA TYR A 28 6.34 9.36 4.91
C TYR A 28 5.71 10.73 5.18
N PRO A 29 6.25 11.82 4.56
CA PRO A 29 5.70 13.17 4.73
C PRO A 29 4.25 13.35 4.24
N VAL A 30 3.73 12.40 3.49
CA VAL A 30 2.33 12.41 2.99
C VAL A 30 1.28 12.23 4.10
N GLY A 31 1.71 11.86 5.31
CA GLY A 31 0.79 11.60 6.42
C GLY A 31 0.12 10.22 6.34
N ASP A 32 -1.08 10.12 6.92
CA ASP A 32 -1.85 8.88 6.91
C ASP A 32 -2.44 8.61 5.51
N VAL A 33 -2.44 7.34 5.07
CA VAL A 33 -3.12 6.91 3.85
C VAL A 33 -4.45 6.24 4.17
N ASN A 34 -5.41 6.36 3.26
CA ASN A 34 -6.69 5.70 3.38
C ASN A 34 -6.68 4.40 2.57
N ILE A 35 -7.14 3.34 3.20
CA ILE A 35 -7.49 2.08 2.55
C ILE A 35 -8.99 1.85 2.72
N TYR A 36 -9.61 1.11 1.82
CA TYR A 36 -11.04 0.90 1.86
C TYR A 36 -11.38 -0.59 1.89
N PHE A 37 -12.25 -0.96 2.81
CA PHE A 37 -12.78 -2.30 2.90
C PHE A 37 -14.23 -2.29 2.39
N ILE A 38 -14.51 -3.12 1.40
CA ILE A 38 -15.85 -3.33 0.84
C ILE A 38 -16.33 -4.69 1.31
N ASP A 39 -17.35 -4.68 2.17
CA ASP A 39 -17.90 -5.87 2.81
C ASP A 39 -19.03 -6.46 1.97
N GLY A 40 -18.70 -7.44 1.14
CA GLY A 40 -19.65 -8.12 0.28
C GLY A 40 -19.53 -9.64 0.41
N LYS A 41 -20.19 -10.38 -0.48
CA LYS A 41 -20.04 -11.84 -0.55
C LYS A 41 -18.59 -12.28 -0.78
N LYS A 42 -17.82 -11.47 -1.46
CA LYS A 42 -16.37 -11.59 -1.64
C LYS A 42 -15.75 -10.26 -1.21
N PRO A 43 -15.34 -10.12 0.06
CA PRO A 43 -14.83 -8.86 0.57
C PRO A 43 -13.57 -8.40 -0.15
N VAL A 44 -13.52 -7.11 -0.47
CA VAL A 44 -12.42 -6.49 -1.21
C VAL A 44 -11.73 -5.46 -0.33
N LEU A 45 -10.41 -5.46 -0.37
CA LEU A 45 -9.59 -4.40 0.20
C LEU A 45 -8.98 -3.58 -0.93
N ILE A 46 -9.24 -2.28 -0.96
CA ILE A 46 -8.61 -1.34 -1.90
C ILE A 46 -7.41 -0.72 -1.20
N ASP A 47 -6.24 -0.93 -1.77
CA ASP A 47 -4.93 -0.67 -1.21
C ASP A 47 -4.65 -1.46 0.09
N SER A 48 -3.45 -1.36 0.61
CA SER A 48 -3.00 -2.26 1.66
C SER A 48 -2.21 -1.58 2.77
N GLY A 49 -1.97 -0.28 2.66
CA GLY A 49 -1.11 0.46 3.58
C GLY A 49 0.37 0.08 3.44
N VAL A 50 1.16 0.50 4.42
CA VAL A 50 2.61 0.25 4.47
C VAL A 50 2.95 -1.19 4.87
N VAL A 51 4.17 -1.62 4.57
CA VAL A 51 4.70 -2.89 5.04
C VAL A 51 4.89 -2.89 6.57
N GLY A 52 4.64 -4.01 7.23
CA GLY A 52 5.00 -4.25 8.62
C GLY A 52 3.85 -4.66 9.53
N GLU A 53 4.23 -5.19 10.70
CA GLU A 53 3.28 -5.73 11.70
C GLU A 53 2.34 -4.66 12.28
N ARG A 54 2.81 -3.41 12.38
CA ARG A 54 1.97 -2.30 12.86
C ARG A 54 0.78 -2.07 11.95
N ASN A 55 1.00 -2.08 10.63
CA ASN A 55 -0.07 -1.95 9.63
C ASN A 55 -1.07 -3.11 9.74
N LEU A 56 -0.57 -4.36 9.77
CA LEU A 56 -1.41 -5.55 9.91
C LEU A 56 -2.27 -5.49 11.18
N ARG A 57 -1.69 -5.03 12.29
CA ARG A 57 -2.43 -4.87 13.54
C ARG A 57 -3.53 -3.82 13.42
N ILE A 58 -3.22 -2.63 12.88
CA ILE A 58 -4.21 -1.55 12.69
C ILE A 58 -5.36 -2.04 11.82
N LEU A 59 -5.05 -2.72 10.70
CA LEU A 59 -6.07 -3.29 9.82
C LEU A 59 -6.92 -4.34 10.55
N SER A 60 -6.29 -5.27 11.30
CA SER A 60 -7.01 -6.29 12.05
C SER A 60 -7.93 -5.70 13.12
N GLU A 61 -7.47 -4.67 13.84
CA GLU A 61 -8.26 -3.97 14.86
C GLU A 61 -9.42 -3.20 14.23
N ALA A 62 -9.19 -2.54 13.09
CA ALA A 62 -10.23 -1.84 12.35
C ALA A 62 -11.31 -2.80 11.83
N LEU A 63 -10.92 -3.92 11.23
CA LEU A 63 -11.86 -4.95 10.76
C LEU A 63 -12.63 -5.56 11.91
N ALA A 64 -11.99 -5.80 13.07
CA ALA A 64 -12.66 -6.33 14.26
C ALA A 64 -13.75 -5.38 14.79
N ALA A 65 -13.53 -4.06 14.70
CA ALA A 65 -14.55 -3.07 15.05
C ALA A 65 -15.80 -3.14 14.15
N PHE A 66 -15.67 -3.68 12.95
CA PHE A 66 -16.78 -3.95 12.02
C PHE A 66 -17.30 -5.39 12.10
N GLY A 67 -16.86 -6.18 13.11
CA GLY A 67 -17.23 -7.59 13.27
C GLY A 67 -16.59 -8.51 12.22
N ARG A 68 -15.49 -8.08 11.60
CA ARG A 68 -14.76 -8.82 10.56
C ARG A 68 -13.34 -9.18 11.02
N LYS A 69 -12.73 -10.12 10.33
CA LYS A 69 -11.35 -10.54 10.52
C LYS A 69 -10.58 -10.35 9.22
N ILE A 70 -9.25 -10.25 9.28
CA ILE A 70 -8.41 -10.08 8.10
C ILE A 70 -8.51 -11.26 7.12
N GLU A 71 -8.82 -12.44 7.64
CA GLU A 71 -8.96 -13.69 6.88
C GLU A 71 -10.17 -13.70 5.94
N VAL A 72 -11.14 -12.81 6.12
CA VAL A 72 -12.31 -12.75 5.21
C VAL A 72 -12.00 -12.04 3.89
N ILE A 73 -10.89 -11.32 3.82
CA ILE A 73 -10.51 -10.59 2.60
C ILE A 73 -10.26 -11.60 1.47
N ASP A 74 -11.10 -11.54 0.43
CA ASP A 74 -10.98 -12.40 -0.76
C ASP A 74 -10.05 -11.78 -1.81
N THR A 75 -10.11 -10.47 -1.95
CA THR A 75 -9.36 -9.73 -2.98
C THR A 75 -8.71 -8.47 -2.41
N ILE A 76 -7.48 -8.21 -2.80
CA ILE A 76 -6.78 -6.93 -2.61
C ILE A 76 -6.64 -6.28 -3.98
N LEU A 77 -7.16 -5.07 -4.13
CA LEU A 77 -7.07 -4.28 -5.35
C LEU A 77 -6.12 -3.11 -5.11
N LEU A 78 -4.97 -3.11 -5.80
CA LEU A 78 -3.97 -2.06 -5.66
C LEU A 78 -4.16 -0.99 -6.72
N THR A 79 -4.26 0.26 -6.28
CA THR A 79 -4.43 1.42 -7.17
C THR A 79 -3.14 1.75 -7.90
N HIS A 80 -2.00 1.67 -7.21
CA HIS A 80 -0.69 1.99 -7.78
C HIS A 80 0.48 1.38 -6.97
N THR A 81 1.72 1.69 -7.37
CA THR A 81 2.94 1.03 -6.87
C THR A 81 3.54 1.61 -5.60
N HIS A 82 3.09 2.78 -5.12
CA HIS A 82 3.67 3.40 -3.92
C HIS A 82 3.54 2.49 -2.69
N GLN A 83 4.58 2.47 -1.88
CA GLN A 83 4.70 1.50 -0.79
C GLN A 83 3.76 1.77 0.40
N ASP A 84 3.23 2.96 0.50
CA ASP A 84 2.15 3.32 1.44
C ASP A 84 0.78 2.79 1.00
N HIS A 85 0.63 2.38 -0.25
CA HIS A 85 -0.57 1.76 -0.81
C HIS A 85 -0.40 0.25 -1.05
N SER A 86 0.77 -0.18 -1.54
CA SER A 86 1.02 -1.57 -1.95
C SER A 86 1.83 -2.39 -0.94
N GLY A 87 2.51 -1.75 0.01
CA GLY A 87 3.52 -2.40 0.86
C GLY A 87 2.95 -3.49 1.77
N GLY A 88 1.72 -3.36 2.24
CA GLY A 88 1.05 -4.31 3.12
C GLY A 88 0.49 -5.55 2.41
N ALA A 89 0.32 -5.50 1.08
CA ALA A 89 -0.42 -6.50 0.32
C ALA A 89 0.06 -7.95 0.54
N ASN A 90 1.37 -8.18 0.50
CA ASN A 90 1.92 -9.52 0.69
C ASN A 90 1.72 -10.05 2.12
N GLY A 91 1.78 -9.16 3.13
CA GLY A 91 1.49 -9.52 4.54
C GLY A 91 0.02 -9.90 4.73
N ILE A 92 -0.90 -9.09 4.24
CA ILE A 92 -2.35 -9.33 4.30
C ILE A 92 -2.69 -10.63 3.57
N ARG A 93 -2.19 -10.80 2.34
CA ARG A 93 -2.40 -12.00 1.54
C ARG A 93 -1.98 -13.29 2.26
N ARG A 94 -0.86 -13.26 3.01
CA ARG A 94 -0.40 -14.44 3.78
C ARG A 94 -1.38 -14.86 4.87
N LEU A 95 -2.12 -13.92 5.44
CA LEU A 95 -3.11 -14.16 6.49
C LEU A 95 -4.47 -14.57 5.90
N SER A 96 -4.91 -13.90 4.84
CA SER A 96 -6.24 -14.08 4.26
C SER A 96 -6.32 -15.10 3.13
N GLY A 97 -5.21 -15.36 2.44
CA GLY A 97 -5.23 -16.10 1.17
C GLY A 97 -5.72 -15.26 -0.02
N ALA A 98 -5.97 -13.96 0.18
CA ALA A 98 -6.52 -13.06 -0.83
C ALA A 98 -5.75 -13.07 -2.16
N LYS A 99 -6.49 -12.92 -3.24
CA LYS A 99 -5.91 -12.62 -4.55
C LYS A 99 -5.52 -11.15 -4.60
N VAL A 100 -4.36 -10.84 -5.20
CA VAL A 100 -3.91 -9.45 -5.36
C VAL A 100 -4.02 -9.07 -6.82
N HIS A 101 -4.70 -7.96 -7.08
CA HIS A 101 -4.93 -7.44 -8.42
C HIS A 101 -4.45 -5.99 -8.54
N ALA A 102 -3.96 -5.63 -9.73
CA ALA A 102 -3.61 -4.26 -10.08
C ALA A 102 -3.66 -4.07 -11.61
N ALA A 103 -3.62 -2.82 -12.08
CA ALA A 103 -3.47 -2.55 -13.51
C ALA A 103 -2.20 -3.21 -14.07
N GLY A 104 -2.24 -3.66 -15.33
CA GLY A 104 -1.19 -4.49 -15.91
C GLY A 104 0.23 -3.92 -15.81
N TRP A 105 0.39 -2.59 -15.99
CA TRP A 105 1.69 -1.94 -15.83
C TRP A 105 2.18 -1.90 -14.36
N VAL A 106 1.27 -1.94 -13.38
CA VAL A 106 1.60 -1.99 -11.95
C VAL A 106 2.16 -3.35 -11.56
N THR A 107 1.65 -4.42 -12.16
CA THR A 107 2.04 -5.79 -11.81
C THR A 107 3.52 -6.06 -12.04
N THR A 108 4.08 -5.59 -13.15
CA THR A 108 5.50 -5.75 -13.48
C THR A 108 6.41 -5.01 -12.51
N HIS A 109 6.01 -3.84 -12.03
CA HIS A 109 6.75 -3.07 -11.04
C HIS A 109 6.72 -3.73 -9.66
N LEU A 110 5.55 -4.23 -9.24
CA LEU A 110 5.38 -4.87 -7.93
C LEU A 110 6.01 -6.25 -7.87
N ALA A 111 6.14 -6.95 -8.99
CA ALA A 111 6.81 -8.25 -9.05
C ALA A 111 8.29 -8.15 -8.62
N ASP A 112 8.98 -7.09 -9.05
CA ASP A 112 10.35 -6.78 -8.64
C ASP A 112 10.53 -5.27 -8.43
N ILE A 113 10.05 -4.80 -7.28
CA ILE A 113 10.08 -3.37 -6.94
C ILE A 113 11.50 -2.80 -6.90
N LYS A 114 12.50 -3.61 -6.51
CA LYS A 114 13.88 -3.14 -6.44
C LYS A 114 14.47 -2.88 -7.82
N LYS A 115 14.16 -3.76 -8.79
CA LYS A 115 14.54 -3.57 -10.18
C LYS A 115 13.82 -2.36 -10.80
N ALA A 116 12.55 -2.14 -10.45
CA ALA A 116 11.83 -0.94 -10.86
C ALA A 116 12.53 0.34 -10.37
N PHE A 117 12.93 0.38 -9.10
CA PHE A 117 13.71 1.50 -8.54
C PHE A 117 15.04 1.70 -9.29
N GLU A 118 15.75 0.63 -9.65
CA GLU A 118 16.99 0.73 -10.43
C GLU A 118 16.78 1.35 -11.80
N GLY A 119 15.66 1.05 -12.45
CA GLY A 119 15.29 1.66 -13.73
C GLY A 119 14.94 3.15 -13.62
N TYR A 120 14.27 3.57 -12.54
CA TYR A 120 13.88 4.97 -12.32
C TYR A 120 15.04 5.85 -11.90
N TYR A 121 15.99 5.35 -11.14
CA TYR A 121 17.05 6.15 -10.53
C TYR A 121 17.84 7.01 -11.55
N PRO A 122 18.41 6.44 -12.63
CA PRO A 122 19.17 7.24 -13.58
C PRO A 122 18.32 8.30 -14.29
N VAL A 123 17.06 7.97 -14.58
CA VAL A 123 16.13 8.91 -15.24
C VAL A 123 15.82 10.11 -14.34
N MET A 124 15.55 9.84 -13.06
CA MET A 124 15.27 10.91 -12.08
C MET A 124 16.51 11.77 -11.82
N MET A 125 17.68 11.16 -11.72
CA MET A 125 18.94 11.89 -11.54
C MET A 125 19.25 12.80 -12.74
N ASP A 126 19.03 12.33 -13.96
CA ASP A 126 19.19 13.16 -15.17
C ASP A 126 18.21 14.34 -15.18
N LEU A 127 16.94 14.06 -14.87
CA LEU A 127 15.91 15.10 -14.80
C LEU A 127 16.24 16.18 -13.78
N LEU A 128 16.66 15.79 -12.57
CA LEU A 128 17.03 16.74 -11.52
C LEU A 128 18.26 17.58 -11.91
N LYS A 129 19.28 16.99 -12.54
CA LYS A 129 20.46 17.72 -13.06
C LYS A 129 20.04 18.73 -14.13
N ARG A 130 19.22 18.32 -15.07
CA ARG A 130 18.71 19.22 -16.14
C ARG A 130 17.82 20.33 -15.60
N ALA A 131 17.13 20.10 -14.48
CA ALA A 131 16.36 21.12 -13.76
C ALA A 131 17.22 22.07 -12.92
N GLY A 132 18.56 21.88 -12.90
CA GLY A 132 19.49 22.79 -12.24
C GLY A 132 19.70 22.52 -10.75
N PHE A 133 19.33 21.35 -10.25
CA PHE A 133 19.61 20.97 -8.85
C PHE A 133 21.11 20.76 -8.64
N GLY A 134 21.66 21.38 -7.59
CA GLY A 134 23.08 21.24 -7.21
C GLY A 134 23.40 19.92 -6.53
N ASP A 135 24.71 19.63 -6.37
CA ASP A 135 25.21 18.34 -5.85
C ASP A 135 24.64 17.97 -4.48
N GLU A 136 24.42 18.92 -3.59
CA GLU A 136 23.83 18.67 -2.27
C GLU A 136 22.43 18.07 -2.38
N ALA A 137 21.57 18.67 -3.21
CA ALA A 137 20.20 18.19 -3.45
C ALA A 137 20.19 16.84 -4.15
N LEU A 138 21.10 16.63 -5.11
CA LEU A 138 21.24 15.34 -5.81
C LEU A 138 21.68 14.23 -4.86
N ASN A 139 22.62 14.51 -3.95
CA ASN A 139 23.07 13.57 -2.93
C ASN A 139 21.95 13.25 -1.94
N ALA A 140 21.21 14.26 -1.46
CA ALA A 140 20.06 14.05 -0.56
C ALA A 140 18.97 13.19 -1.23
N PHE A 141 18.65 13.47 -2.49
CA PHE A 141 17.74 12.63 -3.28
C PHE A 141 18.24 11.19 -3.37
N GLY A 142 19.53 10.99 -3.71
CA GLY A 142 20.13 9.67 -3.81
C GLY A 142 20.01 8.85 -2.51
N GLN A 143 20.29 9.46 -1.36
CA GLN A 143 20.16 8.82 -0.05
C GLN A 143 18.70 8.44 0.25
N THR A 144 17.76 9.37 0.02
CA THR A 144 16.32 9.12 0.21
C THR A 144 15.85 7.98 -0.70
N PHE A 145 16.26 8.00 -1.96
CA PHE A 145 15.91 6.96 -2.93
C PHE A 145 16.41 5.58 -2.52
N GLN A 146 17.66 5.46 -2.06
CA GLN A 146 18.22 4.20 -1.57
C GLN A 146 17.49 3.70 -0.30
N SER A 147 17.12 4.61 0.59
CA SER A 147 16.33 4.29 1.78
C SER A 147 14.95 3.71 1.40
N LEU A 148 14.24 4.38 0.50
CA LEU A 148 12.94 3.90 -0.02
C LEU A 148 13.08 2.53 -0.70
N LYS A 149 14.07 2.35 -1.59
CA LYS A 149 14.35 1.08 -2.25
C LYS A 149 14.58 -0.05 -1.24
N SER A 150 15.35 0.22 -0.18
CA SER A 150 15.67 -0.77 0.85
C SER A 150 14.45 -1.17 1.68
N ALA A 151 13.59 -0.21 2.00
CA ALA A 151 12.35 -0.42 2.75
C ALA A 151 11.26 -1.13 1.94
N SER A 152 11.28 -0.99 0.61
CA SER A 152 10.24 -1.51 -0.28
C SER A 152 10.23 -3.04 -0.35
N LYS A 153 9.03 -3.61 -0.46
CA LYS A 153 8.79 -5.06 -0.57
C LYS A 153 8.04 -5.38 -1.85
N SER A 154 8.55 -6.34 -2.59
CA SER A 154 7.88 -6.89 -3.77
C SER A 154 6.64 -7.69 -3.39
N CYS A 155 5.65 -7.67 -4.28
CA CYS A 155 4.49 -8.56 -4.24
C CYS A 155 4.45 -9.35 -5.57
N PRO A 156 5.13 -10.50 -5.65
CA PRO A 156 5.35 -11.20 -6.93
C PRO A 156 4.09 -11.89 -7.48
N ILE A 157 3.02 -11.95 -6.71
CA ILE A 157 1.76 -12.62 -7.10
C ILE A 157 0.67 -11.55 -7.23
N VAL A 158 0.84 -10.66 -8.19
CA VAL A 158 -0.16 -9.66 -8.57
C VAL A 158 -0.72 -10.03 -9.94
N MET A 159 -2.03 -10.18 -10.02
CA MET A 159 -2.73 -10.48 -11.26
C MET A 159 -3.14 -9.18 -11.96
N PRO A 160 -2.94 -9.06 -13.28
CA PRO A 160 -3.41 -7.88 -13.99
C PRO A 160 -4.95 -7.83 -14.05
N ILE A 161 -5.46 -6.61 -13.98
CA ILE A 161 -6.85 -6.30 -14.33
C ILE A 161 -6.83 -5.32 -15.49
N ASN A 162 -7.84 -5.44 -16.36
CA ASN A 162 -8.02 -4.61 -17.54
C ASN A 162 -9.42 -3.97 -17.50
N GLU A 163 -9.63 -2.97 -18.34
CA GLU A 163 -10.95 -2.39 -18.54
C GLU A 163 -11.94 -3.47 -19.01
N GLY A 164 -13.09 -3.55 -18.33
CA GLY A 164 -14.14 -4.53 -18.62
C GLY A 164 -14.05 -5.85 -17.86
N ASP A 165 -12.99 -6.10 -17.08
CA ASP A 165 -12.92 -7.25 -16.17
C ASP A 165 -13.97 -7.09 -15.04
N VAL A 166 -14.67 -8.20 -14.69
CA VAL A 166 -15.76 -8.24 -13.69
C VAL A 166 -15.41 -9.23 -12.57
#